data_7ad0df43db79fb1ad306742c6cc014d5
#
_entry.id   7ad0df43db79fb1ad306742c6cc014d5
#
_cell.length_a   1.000
_cell.length_b   1.000
_cell.length_c   1.000
_cell.angle_alpha   90.00
_cell.angle_beta   90.00
_cell.angle_gamma   90.00
#
_symmetry.space_group_name_H-M   'P 1'
#
loop_
_entity.id
_entity.type
_entity.pdbx_description
1 polymer ?
#
loop_
_entity_poly.entity_id
_entity_poly.type
_entity_poly.pdbx_seq_one_letter_code
_entity_poly.pdbx_strand_id
1 'polypeptide(L)'
;TLLRKGVPEFRDKLDALLPAYIDYRGRLVDRYIPNLVATPFEMTKEFAAKILEVVPSERIKAVLDDPAVWDSYADDDQKLGRLLLTELLSWQFASPVRWIETQALLFGQREQGGLGVEEYVEVGLGNAPTLANLGAKTLRLPEFAGNDTVVYNVGRDEGRVYMTDTDSLVPDDEPEE
;
A
#
# COMPACT_ATOMS: atom_id res chain seq x y z
N THR A 1 7.15 -21.43 9.04
CA THR A 1 6.42 -21.93 7.86
C THR A 1 7.33 -22.03 6.66
N LEU A 2 6.95 -22.83 5.66
CA LEU A 2 7.73 -23.03 4.42
C LEU A 2 7.95 -21.69 3.70
N LEU A 3 6.94 -20.84 3.66
CA LEU A 3 7.00 -19.50 3.01
C LEU A 3 8.05 -18.58 3.66
N ARG A 4 8.21 -18.61 4.98
CA ARG A 4 9.23 -17.78 5.65
C ARG A 4 10.66 -18.15 5.26
N LYS A 5 10.91 -19.42 4.89
CA LYS A 5 12.23 -19.86 4.41
C LYS A 5 12.61 -19.24 3.06
N GLY A 6 11.63 -18.84 2.25
CA GLY A 6 11.84 -18.18 0.98
C GLY A 6 12.12 -16.67 1.07
N VAL A 7 11.91 -16.05 2.24
CA VAL A 7 12.09 -14.60 2.40
C VAL A 7 13.51 -14.13 2.04
N PRO A 8 14.60 -14.76 2.50
CA PRO A 8 15.95 -14.33 2.15
C PRO A 8 16.21 -14.36 0.65
N GLU A 9 15.85 -15.45 -0.02
CA GLU A 9 16.06 -15.59 -1.47
C GLU A 9 15.25 -14.57 -2.27
N PHE A 10 13.99 -14.36 -1.90
CA PHE A 10 13.15 -13.34 -2.53
C PHE A 10 13.70 -11.93 -2.34
N ARG A 11 14.17 -11.63 -1.13
CA ARG A 11 14.82 -10.37 -0.79
C ARG A 11 16.03 -10.09 -1.66
N ASP A 12 16.92 -11.07 -1.81
CA ASP A 12 18.14 -10.93 -2.59
C ASP A 12 17.83 -10.69 -4.09
N LYS A 13 16.85 -11.40 -4.63
CA LYS A 13 16.37 -11.18 -5.99
C LYS A 13 15.74 -9.80 -6.16
N LEU A 14 14.92 -9.37 -5.23
CA LEU A 14 14.28 -8.07 -5.26
C LEU A 14 15.32 -6.95 -5.18
N ASP A 15 16.28 -7.09 -4.29
CA ASP A 15 17.37 -6.12 -4.11
C ASP A 15 18.23 -5.97 -5.37
N ALA A 16 18.44 -7.06 -6.10
CA ALA A 16 19.14 -7.05 -7.38
C ALA A 16 18.32 -6.40 -8.53
N LEU A 17 16.99 -6.46 -8.46
CA LEU A 17 16.09 -5.95 -9.51
C LEU A 17 15.64 -4.50 -9.29
N LEU A 18 15.63 -4.02 -8.05
CA LEU A 18 15.24 -2.65 -7.77
C LEU A 18 16.21 -1.65 -8.40
N PRO A 19 15.72 -0.54 -8.98
CA PRO A 19 16.56 0.53 -9.48
C PRO A 19 17.54 1.03 -8.42
N ALA A 20 18.71 1.49 -8.84
CA ALA A 20 19.71 2.06 -7.94
C ALA A 20 19.21 3.33 -7.24
N TYR A 21 18.33 4.08 -7.91
CA TYR A 21 17.67 5.28 -7.38
C TYR A 21 16.17 5.14 -7.45
N ILE A 22 15.50 5.44 -6.33
CA ILE A 22 14.04 5.55 -6.24
C ILE A 22 13.72 6.81 -5.43
N ASP A 23 12.79 7.60 -5.90
CA ASP A 23 12.25 8.74 -5.16
C ASP A 23 11.25 8.25 -4.09
N TYR A 24 11.77 7.74 -2.98
CA TYR A 24 10.95 7.20 -1.88
C TYR A 24 10.04 8.26 -1.27
N ARG A 25 10.57 9.47 -1.02
CA ARG A 25 9.77 10.53 -0.40
C ARG A 25 8.65 11.04 -1.30
N GLY A 26 8.93 11.29 -2.56
CA GLY A 26 7.94 11.83 -3.48
C GLY A 26 6.93 10.80 -3.96
N ARG A 27 7.27 9.51 -3.95
CA ARG A 27 6.42 8.47 -4.52
C ARG A 27 5.77 7.53 -3.52
N LEU A 28 6.37 7.32 -2.36
CA LEU A 28 5.90 6.32 -1.40
C LEU A 28 5.42 6.91 -0.08
N VAL A 29 6.11 7.92 0.45
CA VAL A 29 5.70 8.55 1.72
C VAL A 29 4.29 9.12 1.60
N ASP A 30 3.43 8.76 2.56
CA ASP A 30 2.00 9.12 2.62
C ASP A 30 1.14 8.64 1.43
N ARG A 31 1.69 7.83 0.53
CA ARG A 31 0.99 7.33 -0.68
C ARG A 31 0.88 5.82 -0.74
N TYR A 32 1.91 5.12 -0.31
CA TYR A 32 1.95 3.67 -0.29
C TYR A 32 1.50 3.13 1.06
N ILE A 33 0.48 2.30 1.08
CA ILE A 33 0.00 1.60 2.28
C ILE A 33 0.38 0.13 2.13
N PRO A 34 1.43 -0.33 2.85
CA PRO A 34 1.86 -1.72 2.77
C PRO A 34 0.80 -2.68 3.35
N ASN A 35 0.59 -3.80 2.68
CA ASN A 35 -0.28 -4.88 3.18
C ASN A 35 0.14 -5.40 4.56
N LEU A 36 1.41 -5.25 4.89
CA LEU A 36 2.01 -5.79 6.10
C LEU A 36 1.63 -5.01 7.36
N VAL A 37 1.54 -3.68 7.26
CA VAL A 37 1.37 -2.79 8.43
C VAL A 37 0.11 -1.92 8.38
N ALA A 38 -0.60 -1.87 7.25
CA ALA A 38 -1.85 -1.13 7.07
C ALA A 38 -1.79 0.33 7.55
N THR A 39 -0.68 1.01 7.29
CA THR A 39 -0.45 2.42 7.59
C THR A 39 0.38 3.04 6.47
N PRO A 40 0.24 4.35 6.17
CA PRO A 40 1.03 4.99 5.13
C PRO A 40 2.54 4.80 5.36
N PHE A 41 3.26 4.55 4.28
CA PHE A 41 4.72 4.42 4.31
C PHE A 41 5.36 5.71 4.81
N GLU A 42 6.25 5.57 5.78
CA GLU A 42 7.04 6.65 6.34
C GLU A 42 8.51 6.25 6.43
N MET A 43 9.40 7.23 6.38
CA MET A 43 10.84 7.01 6.54
C MET A 43 11.27 7.42 7.95
N THR A 44 10.67 6.78 8.96
CA THR A 44 10.82 7.11 10.39
C THR A 44 11.17 5.87 11.21
N LYS A 45 11.73 6.11 12.38
CA LYS A 45 12.05 5.05 13.35
C LYS A 45 10.80 4.33 13.84
N GLU A 46 9.74 5.09 14.03
CA GLU A 46 8.43 4.61 14.46
C GLU A 46 7.82 3.66 13.42
N PHE A 47 7.93 4.01 12.14
CA PHE A 47 7.47 3.14 11.04
C PHE A 47 8.28 1.85 10.96
N ALA A 48 9.60 1.93 11.06
CA ALA A 48 10.46 0.75 11.11
C ALA A 48 10.11 -0.17 12.30
N ALA A 49 9.81 0.41 13.47
CA ALA A 49 9.38 -0.35 14.63
C ALA A 49 8.04 -1.08 14.40
N LYS A 50 7.08 -0.44 13.73
CA LYS A 50 5.80 -1.10 13.35
C LYS A 50 6.01 -2.33 12.47
N ILE A 51 7.00 -2.34 11.60
CA ILE A 51 7.34 -3.53 10.81
C ILE A 51 7.80 -4.67 11.72
N LEU A 52 8.64 -4.38 12.73
CA LEU A 52 9.11 -5.39 13.68
C LEU A 52 8.01 -5.97 14.58
N GLU A 53 6.93 -5.24 14.82
CA GLU A 53 5.78 -5.76 15.58
C GLU A 53 5.08 -6.91 14.85
N VAL A 54 5.17 -6.96 13.53
CA VAL A 54 4.44 -7.94 12.70
C VAL A 54 5.33 -9.00 12.07
N VAL A 55 6.62 -8.71 11.84
CA VAL A 55 7.58 -9.67 11.24
C VAL A 55 8.95 -9.59 11.91
N PRO A 56 9.65 -10.74 12.03
CA PRO A 56 10.97 -10.79 12.65
C PRO A 56 12.06 -10.41 11.63
N SER A 57 12.08 -9.15 11.21
CA SER A 57 13.12 -8.65 10.30
C SER A 57 14.42 -8.37 11.04
N GLU A 58 15.40 -9.27 10.89
CA GLU A 58 16.73 -9.09 11.49
C GLU A 58 17.45 -7.84 10.93
N ARG A 59 17.19 -7.49 9.68
CA ARG A 59 17.78 -6.29 9.07
C ARG A 59 17.26 -5.00 9.71
N ILE A 60 15.95 -4.86 9.89
CA ILE A 60 15.36 -3.69 10.55
C ILE A 60 15.76 -3.67 12.02
N LYS A 61 15.75 -4.84 12.67
CA LYS A 61 16.18 -4.95 14.07
C LYS A 61 17.60 -4.46 14.28
N ALA A 62 18.54 -4.91 13.45
CA ALA A 62 19.94 -4.49 13.54
C ALA A 62 20.14 -2.98 13.39
N VAL A 63 19.33 -2.33 12.54
CA VAL A 63 19.38 -0.88 12.36
C VAL A 63 18.76 -0.13 13.54
N LEU A 64 17.69 -0.67 14.15
CA LEU A 64 17.01 -0.03 15.29
C LEU A 64 17.76 -0.21 16.62
N ASP A 65 18.49 -1.32 16.77
CA ASP A 65 19.19 -1.65 18.02
C ASP A 65 20.43 -0.75 18.26
N ASP A 66 20.99 -0.15 17.21
CA ASP A 66 22.18 0.71 17.32
C ASP A 66 21.85 2.14 16.82
N PRO A 67 21.86 3.14 17.71
CA PRO A 67 21.56 4.52 17.35
C PRO A 67 22.47 5.08 16.25
N ALA A 68 23.77 4.74 16.25
CA ALA A 68 24.72 5.22 15.24
C ALA A 68 24.43 4.60 13.87
N VAL A 69 24.03 3.34 13.84
CA VAL A 69 23.58 2.68 12.61
C VAL A 69 22.28 3.31 12.12
N TRP A 70 21.32 3.53 13.00
CA TRP A 70 20.09 4.23 12.63
C TRP A 70 20.38 5.60 12.01
N ASP A 71 21.20 6.42 12.63
CA ASP A 71 21.54 7.75 12.12
C ASP A 71 22.15 7.67 10.71
N SER A 72 23.01 6.68 10.45
CA SER A 72 23.59 6.46 9.12
C SER A 72 22.57 6.09 8.04
N TYR A 73 21.44 5.46 8.42
CA TYR A 73 20.33 5.19 7.53
C TYR A 73 19.40 6.40 7.39
N ALA A 74 19.10 7.10 8.47
CA ALA A 74 18.22 8.25 8.50
C ALA A 74 18.76 9.44 7.68
N ASP A 75 20.08 9.57 7.59
CA ASP A 75 20.75 10.60 6.78
C ASP A 75 20.81 10.27 5.28
N ASP A 76 20.41 9.07 4.88
CA ASP A 76 20.43 8.61 3.48
C ASP A 76 19.08 8.01 3.07
N ASP A 77 18.28 8.80 2.36
CA ASP A 77 16.96 8.40 1.90
C ASP A 77 16.99 7.14 1.02
N GLN A 78 18.02 6.97 0.20
CA GLN A 78 18.15 5.78 -0.65
C GLN A 78 18.42 4.53 0.19
N LYS A 79 19.24 4.66 1.20
CA LYS A 79 19.59 3.56 2.09
C LYS A 79 18.44 3.14 2.98
N LEU A 80 17.78 4.10 3.64
CA LEU A 80 16.64 3.84 4.52
C LEU A 80 15.42 3.37 3.73
N GLY A 81 15.07 4.09 2.66
CA GLY A 81 13.91 3.74 1.82
C GLY A 81 14.03 2.35 1.22
N ARG A 82 15.23 1.99 0.72
CA ARG A 82 15.50 0.66 0.17
C ARG A 82 15.37 -0.44 1.23
N LEU A 83 15.91 -0.24 2.42
CA LEU A 83 15.74 -1.18 3.54
C LEU A 83 14.27 -1.43 3.84
N LEU A 84 13.51 -0.36 4.07
CA LEU A 84 12.09 -0.46 4.43
C LEU A 84 11.27 -1.11 3.32
N LEU A 85 11.41 -0.66 2.08
CA LEU A 85 10.67 -1.20 0.94
C LEU A 85 11.00 -2.68 0.70
N THR A 86 12.28 -3.04 0.72
CA THR A 86 12.72 -4.42 0.49
C THR A 86 12.18 -5.36 1.57
N GLU A 87 12.21 -4.96 2.83
CA GLU A 87 11.66 -5.78 3.92
C GLU A 87 10.13 -5.90 3.85
N LEU A 88 9.43 -4.80 3.58
CA LEU A 88 7.97 -4.83 3.40
C LEU A 88 7.55 -5.80 2.29
N LEU A 89 8.18 -5.72 1.12
CA LEU A 89 7.84 -6.57 -0.02
C LEU A 89 8.29 -8.02 0.19
N SER A 90 9.42 -8.26 0.86
CA SER A 90 9.96 -9.60 1.09
C SER A 90 9.16 -10.39 2.12
N TRP A 91 8.60 -9.74 3.13
CA TRP A 91 7.77 -10.39 4.13
C TRP A 91 6.30 -10.50 3.72
N GLN A 92 5.85 -9.71 2.75
CA GLN A 92 4.47 -9.65 2.33
C GLN A 92 3.89 -11.01 1.92
N PHE A 93 4.64 -11.82 1.15
CA PHE A 93 4.13 -13.13 0.70
C PHE A 93 4.10 -14.20 1.81
N ALA A 94 4.82 -13.98 2.90
CA ALA A 94 4.89 -14.89 4.04
C ALA A 94 4.05 -14.43 5.24
N SER A 95 3.23 -13.40 5.06
CA SER A 95 2.45 -12.74 6.10
C SER A 95 1.00 -12.53 5.68
N PRO A 96 0.06 -12.47 6.61
CA PRO A 96 -1.32 -12.11 6.30
C PRO A 96 -1.43 -10.70 5.74
N VAL A 97 -2.35 -10.51 4.79
CA VAL A 97 -2.73 -9.18 4.32
C VAL A 97 -3.68 -8.54 5.34
N ARG A 98 -3.36 -7.36 5.84
CA ARG A 98 -4.19 -6.62 6.82
C ARG A 98 -5.28 -5.82 6.10
N TRP A 99 -6.18 -6.54 5.46
CA TRP A 99 -7.16 -5.94 4.56
C TRP A 99 -8.26 -5.17 5.29
N ILE A 100 -8.70 -5.67 6.44
CA ILE A 100 -9.72 -5.00 7.28
C ILE A 100 -9.18 -3.66 7.77
N GLU A 101 -7.98 -3.65 8.33
CA GLU A 101 -7.33 -2.45 8.84
C GLU A 101 -7.04 -1.44 7.73
N THR A 102 -6.61 -1.93 6.55
CA THR A 102 -6.39 -1.08 5.39
C THR A 102 -7.67 -0.41 4.91
N GLN A 103 -8.77 -1.13 4.79
CA GLN A 103 -10.05 -0.55 4.42
C GLN A 103 -10.59 0.42 5.47
N ALA A 104 -10.44 0.10 6.76
CA ALA A 104 -10.81 1.01 7.84
C ALA A 104 -10.02 2.33 7.77
N LEU A 105 -8.74 2.27 7.46
CA LEU A 105 -7.90 3.45 7.24
C LEU A 105 -8.37 4.25 6.02
N LEU A 106 -8.61 3.59 4.88
CA LEU A 106 -9.01 4.24 3.63
C LEU A 106 -10.35 4.96 3.75
N PHE A 107 -11.34 4.27 4.31
CA PHE A 107 -12.73 4.75 4.37
C PHE A 107 -13.04 5.56 5.63
N GLY A 108 -12.19 5.49 6.65
CA GLY A 108 -12.35 6.27 7.87
C GLY A 108 -12.30 7.77 7.62
N GLN A 109 -13.04 8.53 8.43
CA GLN A 109 -13.07 9.99 8.35
C GLN A 109 -11.71 10.58 8.74
N ARG A 110 -11.30 11.64 8.07
CA ARG A 110 -10.00 12.31 8.31
C ARG A 110 -9.87 12.85 9.73
N GLU A 111 -10.96 13.34 10.29
CA GLU A 111 -11.04 13.85 11.68
C GLU A 111 -10.83 12.76 12.73
N GLN A 112 -11.02 11.50 12.34
CA GLN A 112 -10.85 10.31 13.18
C GLN A 112 -9.57 9.53 12.86
N GLY A 113 -8.67 10.12 12.05
CA GLY A 113 -7.40 9.50 11.67
C GLY A 113 -7.47 8.60 10.44
N GLY A 114 -8.61 8.54 9.75
CA GLY A 114 -8.76 7.88 8.46
C GLY A 114 -8.26 8.75 7.30
N LEU A 115 -8.23 8.19 6.10
CA LEU A 115 -7.81 8.90 4.90
C LEU A 115 -8.96 9.56 4.15
N GLY A 116 -10.20 9.14 4.40
CA GLY A 116 -11.40 9.68 3.77
C GLY A 116 -11.27 9.69 2.25
N VAL A 117 -10.94 8.54 1.65
CA VAL A 117 -10.75 8.46 0.20
C VAL A 117 -12.07 8.66 -0.52
N GLU A 118 -12.07 9.45 -1.57
CA GLU A 118 -13.25 9.75 -2.37
C GLU A 118 -13.48 8.68 -3.43
N GLU A 119 -12.40 8.09 -3.94
CA GLU A 119 -12.42 7.03 -4.95
C GLU A 119 -11.57 5.85 -4.53
N TYR A 120 -12.11 4.65 -4.70
CA TYR A 120 -11.45 3.39 -4.44
C TYR A 120 -11.42 2.57 -5.72
N VAL A 121 -10.23 2.42 -6.31
CA VAL A 121 -10.05 1.79 -7.62
C VAL A 121 -9.31 0.46 -7.47
N GLU A 122 -9.96 -0.64 -7.84
CA GLU A 122 -9.29 -1.94 -7.96
C GLU A 122 -8.53 -2.02 -9.29
N VAL A 123 -7.22 -2.17 -9.19
CA VAL A 123 -6.34 -2.44 -10.33
C VAL A 123 -5.96 -3.91 -10.29
N GLY A 124 -6.59 -4.73 -11.13
CA GLY A 124 -6.38 -6.17 -11.09
C GLY A 124 -6.64 -6.85 -12.43
N LEU A 125 -6.30 -8.14 -12.48
CA LEU A 125 -6.48 -8.97 -13.66
C LEU A 125 -7.91 -9.50 -13.75
N GLY A 126 -8.59 -9.21 -14.84
CA GLY A 126 -9.86 -9.81 -15.23
C GLY A 126 -11.10 -9.04 -14.78
N ASN A 127 -12.23 -9.47 -15.30
CA ASN A 127 -13.53 -8.81 -15.18
C ASN A 127 -14.31 -9.17 -13.90
N ALA A 128 -13.69 -9.90 -12.97
CA ALA A 128 -14.31 -10.28 -11.71
C ALA A 128 -13.77 -9.39 -10.57
N PRO A 129 -14.44 -8.29 -10.23
CA PRO A 129 -14.00 -7.37 -9.20
C PRO A 129 -14.08 -8.03 -7.82
N THR A 130 -12.94 -8.41 -7.25
CA THR A 130 -12.87 -9.02 -5.92
C THR A 130 -12.71 -7.97 -4.83
N LEU A 131 -11.72 -7.10 -4.98
CA LEU A 131 -11.40 -6.08 -4.00
C LEU A 131 -12.40 -4.92 -4.03
N ALA A 132 -12.88 -4.55 -5.22
CA ALA A 132 -13.95 -3.57 -5.37
C ALA A 132 -15.23 -4.04 -4.68
N ASN A 133 -15.61 -5.31 -4.87
CA ASN A 133 -16.78 -5.88 -4.20
C ASN A 133 -16.61 -5.96 -2.68
N LEU A 134 -15.41 -6.26 -2.22
CA LEU A 134 -15.10 -6.28 -0.79
C LEU A 134 -15.19 -4.87 -0.19
N GLY A 135 -14.60 -3.87 -0.86
CA GLY A 135 -14.69 -2.46 -0.47
C GLY A 135 -16.13 -1.97 -0.42
N ALA A 136 -16.93 -2.27 -1.44
CA ALA A 136 -18.36 -1.94 -1.48
C ALA A 136 -19.16 -2.59 -0.34
N LYS A 137 -18.79 -3.79 0.09
CA LYS A 137 -19.40 -4.43 1.26
C LYS A 137 -19.01 -3.75 2.56
N THR A 138 -17.74 -3.41 2.71
CA THR A 138 -17.23 -2.69 3.89
C THR A 138 -17.92 -1.34 4.05
N LEU A 139 -18.11 -0.57 2.96
CA LEU A 139 -18.80 0.72 2.97
C LEU A 139 -20.28 0.64 3.40
N ARG A 140 -20.89 -0.54 3.38
CA ARG A 140 -22.26 -0.75 3.88
C ARG A 140 -22.34 -0.98 5.39
N LEU A 141 -21.22 -1.13 6.06
CA LEU A 141 -21.18 -1.31 7.51
C LEU A 141 -21.60 0.00 8.21
N PRO A 142 -22.28 -0.09 9.37
CA PRO A 142 -22.76 1.10 10.08
C PRO A 142 -21.69 2.13 10.44
N GLU A 143 -20.46 1.66 10.68
CA GLU A 143 -19.30 2.51 11.00
C GLU A 143 -18.87 3.42 9.86
N PHE A 144 -19.24 3.09 8.61
CA PHE A 144 -18.98 3.89 7.41
C PHE A 144 -20.24 4.57 6.87
N ALA A 145 -21.34 4.59 7.63
CA ALA A 145 -22.56 5.26 7.24
C ALA A 145 -22.30 6.75 6.93
N GLY A 146 -22.75 7.20 5.76
CA GLY A 146 -22.50 8.58 5.30
C GLY A 146 -21.19 8.77 4.55
N ASN A 147 -20.44 7.70 4.27
CA ASN A 147 -19.27 7.73 3.40
C ASN A 147 -19.69 7.70 1.92
N ASP A 148 -19.22 8.67 1.14
CA ASP A 148 -19.55 8.85 -0.28
C ASP A 148 -18.49 8.27 -1.22
N THR A 149 -17.60 7.41 -0.74
CA THR A 149 -16.54 6.79 -1.55
C THR A 149 -17.14 6.03 -2.74
N VAL A 150 -16.69 6.35 -3.94
CA VAL A 150 -17.08 5.64 -5.16
C VAL A 150 -16.11 4.48 -5.40
N VAL A 151 -16.63 3.31 -5.73
CA VAL A 151 -15.85 2.09 -5.93
C VAL A 151 -15.82 1.72 -7.41
N TYR A 152 -14.61 1.65 -7.95
CA TYR A 152 -14.35 1.27 -9.34
C TYR A 152 -13.53 -0.01 -9.45
N ASN A 153 -13.66 -0.68 -10.59
CA ASN A 153 -12.74 -1.71 -11.05
C ASN A 153 -12.25 -1.32 -12.45
N VAL A 154 -10.95 -1.37 -12.68
CA VAL A 154 -10.31 -0.94 -13.94
C VAL A 154 -10.94 -1.59 -15.17
N GLY A 155 -11.27 -2.89 -15.12
CA GLY A 155 -11.85 -3.60 -16.25
C GLY A 155 -13.34 -3.33 -16.45
N ARG A 156 -14.10 -3.20 -15.36
CA ARG A 156 -15.54 -2.94 -15.39
C ARG A 156 -15.88 -1.50 -15.75
N ASP A 157 -15.11 -0.57 -15.19
CA ASP A 157 -15.38 0.87 -15.23
C ASP A 157 -14.31 1.63 -16.03
N GLU A 158 -13.79 1.00 -17.10
CA GLU A 158 -12.66 1.46 -17.90
C GLU A 158 -12.81 2.93 -18.35
N GLY A 159 -13.96 3.28 -18.92
CA GLY A 159 -14.22 4.63 -19.41
C GLY A 159 -14.23 5.72 -18.34
N ARG A 160 -14.39 5.35 -17.07
CA ARG A 160 -14.36 6.29 -15.94
C ARG A 160 -12.99 6.35 -15.28
N VAL A 161 -12.28 5.22 -15.23
CA VAL A 161 -10.98 5.11 -14.56
C VAL A 161 -9.87 5.77 -15.38
N TYR A 162 -9.94 5.67 -16.70
CA TYR A 162 -8.92 6.21 -17.61
C TYR A 162 -9.23 7.61 -18.13
N MET A 163 -10.14 8.35 -17.50
CA MET A 163 -10.33 9.77 -17.79
C MET A 163 -9.07 10.55 -17.41
N THR A 164 -8.59 11.39 -18.32
CA THR A 164 -7.48 12.29 -18.06
C THR A 164 -8.01 13.66 -17.64
N ASP A 165 -7.19 14.50 -17.01
CA ASP A 165 -7.57 15.85 -16.56
C ASP A 165 -8.00 16.77 -17.70
N THR A 166 -7.71 16.40 -18.94
CA THR A 166 -8.11 17.12 -20.15
C THR A 166 -9.34 16.49 -20.79
N ASP A 167 -9.87 15.47 -20.21
CA ASP A 167 -10.97 14.75 -20.81
C ASP A 167 -12.22 15.63 -20.87
N SER A 168 -12.37 16.21 -21.99
CA SER A 168 -13.67 16.32 -22.53
C SER A 168 -14.29 14.94 -22.39
N LEU A 169 -14.97 14.72 -21.29
CA LEU A 169 -15.93 13.70 -21.01
C LEU A 169 -16.07 12.69 -22.15
N VAL A 170 -15.51 11.49 -21.97
CA VAL A 170 -15.93 10.36 -22.79
C VAL A 170 -17.45 10.35 -22.71
N PRO A 171 -18.18 10.48 -23.81
CA PRO A 171 -19.64 10.43 -23.77
C PRO A 171 -20.04 9.15 -23.05
N ASP A 172 -20.96 9.25 -22.10
CA ASP A 172 -21.63 8.07 -21.58
C ASP A 172 -22.05 7.23 -22.79
N ASP A 173 -21.65 5.95 -22.79
CA ASP A 173 -21.96 5.04 -23.89
C ASP A 173 -23.45 5.16 -24.25
N GLU A 174 -23.75 5.85 -25.33
CA GLU A 174 -25.00 5.66 -25.96
C GLU A 174 -25.02 4.21 -26.47
N PRO A 175 -26.02 3.42 -26.12
CA PRO A 175 -26.11 2.06 -26.63
C PRO A 175 -26.07 2.11 -28.17
N GLU A 176 -25.13 1.42 -28.76
CA GLU A 176 -25.12 1.21 -30.20
C GLU A 176 -26.45 0.58 -30.62
N GLU A 177 -27.18 1.27 -31.48
CA GLU A 177 -28.41 0.78 -32.09
C GLU A 177 -28.17 -0.42 -33.03
#